data_d89662e5dccc3b6e2e2a95b5f6bff279
#
_entry.id   d89662e5dccc3b6e2e2a95b5f6bff279
#
_cell.length_a   1.000
_cell.length_b   1.000
_cell.length_c   1.000
_cell.angle_alpha   90.00
_cell.angle_beta   90.00
_cell.angle_gamma   90.00
#
_symmetry.space_group_name_H-M   'P 1'
#
loop_
_entity.id
_entity.type
_entity.pdbx_description
1 polymer ?
#
loop_
_entity_poly.entity_id
_entity_poly.type
_entity_poly.pdbx_seq_one_letter_code
_entity_poly.pdbx_strand_id
1 'polypeptide(L)'
;LFTAYICQFNLSFVYGEDIEISSGTSFVDSNGKLNVIGVVTNLGTTSEQVTVGLDVHNKIDGSKTTLRDTTFSKIIFPGKESPFKFKISDDHEVLGKPYLLEMKNGNEPYYNVIVQNYSNFPVGQNKELVGTLKNVGNVVVKNINVFASVHDKNGSQIDSIKSNTISTLNPGEIKHFSARPDYAIASNANYFSCAGFNPNSPINTLDLGNGKFLPYGLESVAKISDFGYNESTDSISFTADHYNPLGGIITLKIPQLNNSHNLTIFLDNLGVQNEQITNNGKTITTNIFIPPNEHTVRVAGILNHS
;
A
#
# COMPACT_ATOMS: atom_id res chain seq x y z
N LEU A 1 7.57 -2.09 32.85
CA LEU A 1 8.53 -2.73 31.93
C LEU A 1 7.71 -3.25 30.74
N PHE A 2 7.63 -2.46 29.67
CA PHE A 2 7.08 -2.90 28.38
C PHE A 2 8.23 -3.46 27.56
N THR A 3 8.25 -4.76 27.38
CA THR A 3 9.17 -5.44 26.46
C THR A 3 8.60 -5.29 25.05
N ALA A 4 9.22 -4.43 24.25
CA ALA A 4 8.94 -4.36 22.82
C ALA A 4 9.38 -5.68 22.19
N TYR A 5 8.45 -6.46 21.66
CA TYR A 5 8.73 -7.59 20.79
C TYR A 5 9.17 -7.03 19.43
N ILE A 6 10.48 -6.92 19.25
CA ILE A 6 11.08 -6.72 17.93
C ILE A 6 11.02 -8.09 17.25
N CYS A 7 10.16 -8.19 16.24
CA CYS A 7 10.21 -9.31 15.30
C CYS A 7 11.57 -9.26 14.60
N GLN A 8 12.49 -10.13 14.98
CA GLN A 8 13.75 -10.29 14.26
C GLN A 8 13.46 -10.99 12.93
N PHE A 9 13.26 -10.18 11.88
CA PHE A 9 13.41 -10.68 10.52
C PHE A 9 14.89 -10.85 10.24
N ASN A 10 15.28 -12.04 9.80
CA ASN A 10 16.62 -12.27 9.28
C ASN A 10 16.76 -11.49 7.96
N LEU A 11 17.31 -10.28 8.05
CA LEU A 11 17.60 -9.40 6.94
C LEU A 11 18.83 -9.94 6.20
N SER A 12 18.63 -10.47 5.02
CA SER A 12 19.72 -10.59 4.04
C SER A 12 19.63 -9.41 3.09
N PHE A 13 20.50 -8.43 3.29
CA PHE A 13 20.59 -7.22 2.48
C PHE A 13 21.04 -7.56 1.06
N VAL A 14 20.28 -7.09 0.08
CA VAL A 14 20.73 -6.91 -1.30
C VAL A 14 20.68 -5.41 -1.60
N TYR A 15 21.82 -4.88 -2.00
CA TYR A 15 22.14 -3.47 -2.09
C TYR A 15 21.25 -2.69 -3.08
N GLY A 16 20.49 -1.80 -2.57
CA GLY A 16 20.06 -0.48 -2.97
C GLY A 16 19.73 0.16 -1.63
N GLU A 17 20.39 1.21 -1.21
CA GLU A 17 20.24 1.79 0.14
C GLU A 17 18.80 2.12 0.49
N ASP A 18 17.89 2.16 -0.52
CA ASP A 18 16.52 2.67 -0.42
C ASP A 18 15.43 1.64 -0.69
N ILE A 19 15.74 0.42 -1.16
CA ILE A 19 14.73 -0.60 -1.47
C ILE A 19 15.02 -1.88 -0.71
N GLU A 20 14.04 -2.31 0.08
CA GLU A 20 14.05 -3.59 0.77
C GLU A 20 13.10 -4.58 0.08
N ILE A 21 13.56 -5.81 -0.12
CA ILE A 21 12.73 -6.89 -0.64
C ILE A 21 12.65 -7.97 0.44
N SER A 22 11.42 -8.33 0.82
CA SER A 22 11.18 -9.42 1.76
C SER A 22 11.75 -10.73 1.20
N SER A 23 12.20 -11.61 2.08
CA SER A 23 12.79 -12.92 1.69
C SER A 23 11.85 -13.81 0.92
N GLY A 24 10.59 -13.41 0.77
CA GLY A 24 9.55 -14.15 0.11
C GLY A 24 9.05 -15.36 0.90
N THR A 25 7.83 -15.73 0.64
CA THR A 25 7.24 -17.01 1.05
C THR A 25 6.74 -17.72 -0.20
N SER A 26 6.41 -19.01 -0.09
CA SER A 26 5.89 -19.76 -1.22
C SER A 26 4.72 -20.65 -0.81
N PHE A 27 3.81 -20.86 -1.74
CA PHE A 27 2.70 -21.79 -1.58
C PHE A 27 2.32 -22.43 -2.92
N VAL A 28 1.67 -23.58 -2.87
CA VAL A 28 1.10 -24.23 -4.06
C VAL A 28 -0.35 -23.77 -4.18
N ASP A 29 -0.72 -23.19 -5.33
CA ASP A 29 -2.08 -22.70 -5.58
C ASP A 29 -3.07 -23.84 -5.84
N SER A 30 -4.35 -23.52 -5.92
CA SER A 30 -5.44 -24.48 -6.19
C SER A 30 -5.34 -25.20 -7.53
N ASN A 31 -4.47 -24.74 -8.43
CA ASN A 31 -4.16 -25.37 -9.70
C ASN A 31 -2.86 -26.22 -9.64
N GLY A 32 -2.28 -26.40 -8.47
CA GLY A 32 -1.05 -27.13 -8.25
C GLY A 32 0.23 -26.38 -8.63
N LYS A 33 0.17 -25.06 -8.91
CA LYS A 33 1.34 -24.26 -9.29
C LYS A 33 2.01 -23.64 -8.07
N LEU A 34 3.33 -23.73 -8.03
CA LEU A 34 4.13 -23.03 -7.02
C LEU A 34 4.07 -21.53 -7.28
N ASN A 35 3.76 -20.76 -6.24
CA ASN A 35 3.84 -19.30 -6.25
C ASN A 35 4.88 -18.85 -5.23
N VAL A 36 5.69 -17.85 -5.60
CA VAL A 36 6.60 -17.15 -4.72
C VAL A 36 6.11 -15.71 -4.58
N ILE A 37 5.87 -15.29 -3.36
CA ILE A 37 5.26 -14.00 -3.02
C ILE A 37 6.15 -13.23 -2.06
N GLY A 38 5.99 -11.93 -2.03
CA GLY A 38 6.68 -11.06 -1.10
C GLY A 38 6.24 -9.61 -1.24
N VAL A 39 6.94 -8.75 -0.56
CA VAL A 39 6.72 -7.30 -0.53
C VAL A 39 8.03 -6.59 -0.82
N VAL A 40 7.94 -5.52 -1.57
CA VAL A 40 9.00 -4.52 -1.77
C VAL A 40 8.63 -3.29 -0.96
N THR A 41 9.57 -2.80 -0.16
CA THR A 41 9.42 -1.58 0.63
C THR A 41 10.39 -0.51 0.10
N ASN A 42 9.89 0.68 -0.16
CA ASN A 42 10.72 1.83 -0.51
C ASN A 42 11.08 2.60 0.77
N LEU A 43 12.29 2.45 1.23
CA LEU A 43 12.85 3.14 2.41
C LEU A 43 13.49 4.49 2.04
N GLY A 44 13.60 4.79 0.74
CA GLY A 44 14.21 6.01 0.21
C GLY A 44 13.30 7.23 0.26
N THR A 45 13.78 8.30 -0.34
CA THR A 45 13.10 9.60 -0.40
C THR A 45 12.50 9.91 -1.78
N THR A 46 12.73 9.03 -2.76
CA THR A 46 12.24 9.16 -4.14
C THR A 46 11.25 8.04 -4.46
N SER A 47 10.34 8.33 -5.39
CA SER A 47 9.40 7.33 -5.90
C SER A 47 10.09 6.43 -6.90
N GLU A 48 9.92 5.11 -6.78
CA GLU A 48 10.66 4.13 -7.55
C GLU A 48 9.73 3.14 -8.29
N GLN A 49 10.14 2.77 -9.51
CA GLN A 49 9.62 1.60 -10.21
C GLN A 49 10.60 0.45 -9.97
N VAL A 50 10.09 -0.64 -9.42
CA VAL A 50 10.92 -1.78 -9.04
C VAL A 50 10.57 -3.01 -9.86
N THR A 51 11.59 -3.66 -10.39
CA THR A 51 11.50 -5.00 -10.98
C THR A 51 12.18 -5.99 -10.06
N VAL A 52 11.46 -7.00 -9.65
CA VAL A 52 11.96 -8.11 -8.81
C VAL A 52 12.45 -9.23 -9.72
N GLY A 53 13.60 -9.80 -9.41
CA GLY A 53 14.17 -10.99 -10.03
C GLY A 53 13.99 -12.23 -9.17
N LEU A 54 13.83 -13.38 -9.80
CA LEU A 54 13.83 -14.68 -9.16
C LEU A 54 14.51 -15.70 -10.09
N ASP A 55 15.60 -16.27 -9.62
CA ASP A 55 16.32 -17.27 -10.42
C ASP A 55 15.67 -18.64 -10.31
N VAL A 56 15.50 -19.25 -11.44
CA VAL A 56 14.96 -20.60 -11.58
C VAL A 56 15.80 -21.44 -12.51
N HIS A 57 15.73 -22.76 -12.37
CA HIS A 57 16.31 -23.66 -13.34
C HIS A 57 15.24 -24.56 -13.94
N ASN A 58 15.37 -24.85 -15.22
CA ASN A 58 14.50 -25.79 -15.93
C ASN A 58 14.93 -27.22 -15.58
N LYS A 59 14.02 -28.02 -15.03
CA LYS A 59 14.26 -29.44 -14.64
C LYS A 59 14.51 -30.38 -15.81
N ILE A 60 14.11 -29.96 -17.02
CA ILE A 60 14.19 -30.79 -18.22
C ILE A 60 15.57 -30.68 -18.85
N ASP A 61 16.05 -29.48 -19.08
CA ASP A 61 17.32 -29.21 -19.76
C ASP A 61 18.42 -28.60 -18.85
N GLY A 62 18.11 -28.35 -17.60
CA GLY A 62 19.03 -27.75 -16.60
C GLY A 62 19.39 -26.30 -16.86
N SER A 63 18.78 -25.63 -17.81
CA SER A 63 19.03 -24.24 -18.10
C SER A 63 18.61 -23.33 -16.94
N LYS A 64 19.42 -22.31 -16.67
CA LYS A 64 19.11 -21.29 -15.64
C LYS A 64 18.52 -20.06 -16.32
N THR A 65 17.48 -19.48 -15.72
CA THR A 65 16.88 -18.25 -16.18
C THR A 65 16.44 -17.40 -14.99
N THR A 66 16.36 -16.10 -15.20
CA THR A 66 15.80 -15.16 -14.22
C THR A 66 14.39 -14.79 -14.63
N LEU A 67 13.43 -15.14 -13.80
CA LEU A 67 12.07 -14.62 -13.91
C LEU A 67 12.08 -13.15 -13.48
N ARG A 68 11.30 -12.35 -14.18
CA ARG A 68 11.18 -10.91 -13.95
C ARG A 68 9.72 -10.58 -13.72
N ASP A 69 9.42 -9.89 -12.64
CA ASP A 69 8.08 -9.35 -12.40
C ASP A 69 8.18 -7.96 -11.80
N THR A 70 7.18 -7.16 -12.07
CA THR A 70 7.03 -5.86 -11.43
C THR A 70 6.18 -5.99 -10.18
N THR A 71 6.40 -5.09 -9.24
CA THR A 71 5.50 -4.95 -8.10
C THR A 71 4.07 -4.62 -8.55
N PHE A 72 3.09 -4.94 -7.72
CA PHE A 72 1.67 -4.71 -8.03
C PHE A 72 1.36 -3.22 -8.17
N SER A 73 1.99 -2.39 -7.36
CA SER A 73 2.06 -0.96 -7.58
C SER A 73 3.10 -0.68 -8.67
N LYS A 74 2.72 0.07 -9.71
CA LYS A 74 3.68 0.46 -10.75
C LYS A 74 4.78 1.36 -10.21
N ILE A 75 4.46 2.19 -9.20
CA ILE A 75 5.37 3.11 -8.55
C ILE A 75 5.22 2.90 -7.05
N ILE A 76 6.34 2.76 -6.35
CA ILE A 76 6.38 2.65 -4.90
C ILE A 76 6.89 3.99 -4.35
N PHE A 77 6.02 4.70 -3.63
CA PHE A 77 6.35 5.96 -3.01
C PHE A 77 7.25 5.79 -1.79
N PRO A 78 7.96 6.84 -1.35
CA PRO A 78 8.72 6.82 -0.10
C PRO A 78 7.89 6.31 1.08
N GLY A 79 8.45 5.38 1.83
CA GLY A 79 7.80 4.73 2.98
C GLY A 79 6.66 3.77 2.62
N LYS A 80 6.47 3.46 1.33
CA LYS A 80 5.41 2.55 0.87
C LYS A 80 5.92 1.17 0.57
N GLU A 81 4.95 0.27 0.54
CA GLU A 81 5.15 -1.14 0.21
C GLU A 81 4.29 -1.52 -1.01
N SER A 82 4.77 -2.50 -1.76
CA SER A 82 4.00 -3.12 -2.82
C SER A 82 4.26 -4.61 -2.90
N PRO A 83 3.22 -5.44 -2.92
CA PRO A 83 3.41 -6.87 -3.08
C PRO A 83 3.85 -7.24 -4.50
N PHE A 84 4.46 -8.43 -4.62
CA PHE A 84 4.75 -9.11 -5.88
C PHE A 84 4.36 -10.57 -5.80
N LYS A 85 4.24 -11.24 -6.97
CA LYS A 85 3.90 -12.65 -7.05
C LYS A 85 4.44 -13.30 -8.33
N PHE A 86 5.38 -14.19 -8.17
CA PHE A 86 5.82 -15.10 -9.25
C PHE A 86 4.97 -16.36 -9.28
N LYS A 87 4.53 -16.76 -10.45
CA LYS A 87 3.93 -18.07 -10.70
C LYS A 87 4.94 -18.93 -11.42
N ILE A 88 5.35 -20.03 -10.80
CA ILE A 88 6.42 -20.89 -11.27
C ILE A 88 5.82 -22.01 -12.11
N SER A 89 6.38 -22.24 -13.31
CA SER A 89 6.02 -23.37 -14.14
C SER A 89 6.48 -24.70 -13.53
N ASP A 90 5.77 -25.81 -13.82
CA ASP A 90 6.04 -27.12 -13.21
C ASP A 90 7.42 -27.68 -13.59
N ASP A 91 7.92 -27.28 -14.74
CA ASP A 91 9.23 -27.63 -15.27
C ASP A 91 10.38 -26.80 -14.66
N HIS A 92 10.07 -25.85 -13.76
CA HIS A 92 11.05 -25.00 -13.12
C HIS A 92 11.17 -25.28 -11.62
N GLU A 93 12.37 -25.02 -11.09
CA GLU A 93 12.72 -25.04 -9.66
C GLU A 93 13.34 -23.71 -9.27
N VAL A 94 12.96 -23.19 -8.11
CA VAL A 94 13.48 -21.93 -7.59
C VAL A 94 14.88 -22.12 -7.03
N LEU A 95 15.83 -21.26 -7.42
CA LEU A 95 17.25 -21.35 -7.03
C LEU A 95 17.64 -20.42 -5.89
N GLY A 96 16.72 -19.65 -5.34
CA GLY A 96 17.09 -18.70 -4.28
C GLY A 96 15.90 -17.86 -3.82
N LYS A 97 16.22 -16.71 -3.30
CA LYS A 97 15.23 -15.72 -2.85
C LYS A 97 15.00 -14.68 -3.94
N PRO A 98 13.81 -14.03 -3.96
CA PRO A 98 13.61 -12.83 -4.77
C PRO A 98 14.63 -11.74 -4.44
N TYR A 99 15.02 -10.96 -5.44
CA TYR A 99 16.00 -9.90 -5.30
C TYR A 99 15.68 -8.69 -6.19
N LEU A 100 16.29 -7.54 -5.88
CA LEU A 100 16.18 -6.35 -6.71
C LEU A 100 16.92 -6.58 -8.03
N LEU A 101 16.17 -6.63 -9.13
CA LEU A 101 16.73 -6.80 -10.46
C LEU A 101 16.96 -5.45 -11.16
N GLU A 102 16.00 -4.55 -11.04
CA GLU A 102 16.04 -3.24 -11.67
C GLU A 102 15.26 -2.22 -10.84
N MET A 103 15.78 -1.02 -10.75
CA MET A 103 15.13 0.14 -10.12
C MET A 103 15.23 1.34 -11.05
N LYS A 104 14.14 2.10 -11.17
CA LYS A 104 14.06 3.34 -11.97
C LYS A 104 13.25 4.36 -11.22
N ASN A 105 13.65 5.62 -11.33
CA ASN A 105 12.84 6.72 -10.78
C ASN A 105 11.43 6.69 -11.38
N GLY A 106 10.45 6.70 -10.51
CA GLY A 106 9.03 6.71 -10.86
C GLY A 106 8.56 8.14 -11.16
N ASN A 107 8.33 8.45 -12.43
CA ASN A 107 7.56 9.63 -12.79
C ASN A 107 6.08 9.33 -12.62
N GLU A 108 5.46 9.98 -11.63
CA GLU A 108 4.06 9.79 -11.33
C GLU A 108 3.17 10.65 -12.22
N PRO A 109 2.24 10.06 -12.97
CA PRO A 109 1.09 10.82 -13.40
C PRO A 109 0.19 11.05 -12.17
N TYR A 110 -0.02 12.28 -11.82
CA TYR A 110 -1.02 12.64 -10.80
C TYR A 110 -2.41 12.45 -11.40
N TYR A 111 -3.09 11.39 -11.00
CA TYR A 111 -4.53 11.29 -11.22
C TYR A 111 -5.24 11.81 -9.97
N ASN A 112 -5.80 12.98 -10.04
CA ASN A 112 -6.72 13.49 -9.02
C ASN A 112 -7.95 12.62 -9.02
N VAL A 113 -8.07 11.57 -8.12
CA VAL A 113 -9.27 10.96 -8.55
C VAL A 113 -9.89 9.83 -7.78
N ILE A 114 -9.18 9.04 -7.02
CA ILE A 114 -9.82 7.84 -6.49
C ILE A 114 -9.86 7.87 -4.98
N VAL A 115 -11.05 7.90 -4.44
CA VAL A 115 -11.30 7.56 -3.04
C VAL A 115 -11.58 6.08 -2.98
N GLN A 116 -10.76 5.37 -2.25
CA GLN A 116 -10.94 3.96 -1.98
C GLN A 116 -11.67 3.81 -0.64
N ASN A 117 -12.76 3.07 -0.66
CA ASN A 117 -13.48 2.72 0.54
C ASN A 117 -13.55 1.20 0.63
N TYR A 118 -13.06 0.64 1.71
CA TYR A 118 -13.14 -0.79 1.99
C TYR A 118 -14.36 -1.08 2.86
N SER A 119 -15.16 -2.04 2.42
CA SER A 119 -16.19 -2.65 3.25
C SER A 119 -15.85 -4.13 3.48
N ASN A 120 -16.12 -4.65 4.66
CA ASN A 120 -15.84 -6.03 5.06
C ASN A 120 -14.37 -6.37 5.36
N PHE A 121 -13.76 -5.54 6.17
CA PHE A 121 -12.68 -5.98 7.03
C PHE A 121 -13.25 -6.23 8.43
N PRO A 122 -12.93 -7.26 9.10
CA PRO A 122 -11.98 -8.33 8.85
C PRO A 122 -12.48 -9.31 7.78
N VAL A 123 -11.55 -10.08 7.26
CA VAL A 123 -11.78 -11.16 6.32
C VAL A 123 -13.05 -11.91 6.66
N GLY A 124 -14.18 -11.52 6.05
CA GLY A 124 -15.48 -12.10 6.31
C GLY A 124 -15.52 -13.61 6.00
N GLN A 125 -16.68 -14.23 6.08
CA GLN A 125 -16.84 -15.67 5.82
C GLN A 125 -16.27 -16.10 4.46
N ASN A 126 -16.20 -15.19 3.47
CA ASN A 126 -15.67 -15.46 2.13
C ASN A 126 -14.18 -15.19 1.98
N LYS A 127 -13.48 -14.73 3.03
CA LYS A 127 -12.05 -14.43 2.97
C LYS A 127 -11.67 -13.54 1.77
N GLU A 128 -12.42 -12.50 1.53
CA GLU A 128 -12.32 -11.66 0.35
C GLU A 128 -12.14 -10.18 0.73
N LEU A 129 -11.24 -9.50 0.04
CA LEU A 129 -11.11 -8.05 0.11
C LEU A 129 -12.12 -7.42 -0.84
N VAL A 130 -13.12 -6.74 -0.31
CA VAL A 130 -14.15 -6.06 -1.11
C VAL A 130 -14.24 -4.59 -0.75
N GLY A 131 -14.66 -3.78 -1.71
CA GLY A 131 -14.81 -2.34 -1.49
C GLY A 131 -15.31 -1.61 -2.70
N THR A 132 -15.19 -0.29 -2.67
CA THR A 132 -15.56 0.60 -3.76
C THR A 132 -14.42 1.56 -4.09
N LEU A 133 -14.35 1.94 -5.37
CA LEU A 133 -13.55 3.05 -5.87
C LEU A 133 -14.49 4.12 -6.38
N LYS A 134 -14.26 5.37 -6.00
CA LYS A 134 -14.95 6.53 -6.54
C LYS A 134 -13.96 7.46 -7.22
N ASN A 135 -14.23 7.83 -8.46
CA ASN A 135 -13.49 8.88 -9.14
C ASN A 135 -14.06 10.25 -8.73
N VAL A 136 -13.31 10.99 -7.93
CA VAL A 136 -13.68 12.35 -7.48
C VAL A 136 -13.02 13.44 -8.32
N GLY A 137 -12.24 13.08 -9.33
CA GLY A 137 -11.60 14.01 -10.26
C GLY A 137 -12.45 14.27 -11.50
N ASN A 138 -11.85 14.96 -12.45
CA ASN A 138 -12.47 15.39 -13.71
C ASN A 138 -11.95 14.64 -14.95
N VAL A 139 -11.08 13.65 -14.76
CA VAL A 139 -10.53 12.82 -15.83
C VAL A 139 -10.94 11.36 -15.68
N VAL A 140 -11.08 10.67 -16.81
CA VAL A 140 -11.37 9.24 -16.84
C VAL A 140 -10.11 8.46 -16.45
N VAL A 141 -10.22 7.57 -15.48
CA VAL A 141 -9.15 6.63 -15.12
C VAL A 141 -9.41 5.28 -15.75
N LYS A 142 -8.37 4.65 -16.26
CA LYS A 142 -8.46 3.37 -16.99
C LYS A 142 -7.56 2.30 -16.39
N ASN A 143 -7.96 1.04 -16.57
CA ASN A 143 -7.17 -0.15 -16.24
C ASN A 143 -6.78 -0.20 -14.75
N ILE A 144 -7.76 -0.06 -13.86
CA ILE A 144 -7.54 -0.02 -12.42
C ILE A 144 -7.62 -1.43 -11.85
N ASN A 145 -6.63 -1.80 -11.05
CA ASN A 145 -6.66 -2.99 -10.20
C ASN A 145 -6.42 -2.58 -8.75
N VAL A 146 -7.18 -3.13 -7.85
CA VAL A 146 -6.89 -3.08 -6.41
C VAL A 146 -6.04 -4.28 -6.05
N PHE A 147 -5.07 -4.11 -5.18
CA PHE A 147 -4.18 -5.17 -4.74
C PHE A 147 -3.96 -5.12 -3.22
N ALA A 148 -3.55 -6.25 -2.65
CA ALA A 148 -3.13 -6.35 -1.27
C ALA A 148 -2.21 -7.56 -1.04
N SER A 149 -1.45 -7.56 0.05
CA SER A 149 -0.88 -8.76 0.65
C SER A 149 -1.87 -9.39 1.63
N VAL A 150 -1.88 -10.70 1.72
CA VAL A 150 -2.75 -11.49 2.59
C VAL A 150 -1.89 -12.14 3.67
N HIS A 151 -2.33 -12.07 4.91
CA HIS A 151 -1.59 -12.57 6.06
C HIS A 151 -2.41 -13.56 6.87
N ASP A 152 -1.72 -14.50 7.49
CA ASP A 152 -2.29 -15.42 8.46
C ASP A 152 -2.37 -14.79 9.87
N LYS A 153 -2.88 -15.54 10.84
CA LYS A 153 -2.99 -15.10 12.24
C LYS A 153 -1.65 -14.82 12.93
N ASN A 154 -0.55 -15.32 12.39
CA ASN A 154 0.80 -15.14 12.94
C ASN A 154 1.52 -13.96 12.27
N GLY A 155 0.88 -13.28 11.32
CA GLY A 155 1.46 -12.18 10.56
C GLY A 155 2.29 -12.62 9.34
N SER A 156 2.35 -13.93 9.05
CA SER A 156 3.06 -14.42 7.87
C SER A 156 2.27 -14.10 6.61
N GLN A 157 2.94 -13.55 5.60
CA GLN A 157 2.33 -13.36 4.30
C GLN A 157 2.06 -14.72 3.64
N ILE A 158 0.82 -14.96 3.23
CA ILE A 158 0.37 -16.21 2.62
C ILE A 158 -0.10 -16.06 1.18
N ASP A 159 -0.41 -14.83 0.73
CA ASP A 159 -0.70 -14.52 -0.67
C ASP A 159 -0.42 -13.05 -1.00
N SER A 160 -0.38 -12.76 -2.30
CA SER A 160 -0.47 -11.43 -2.91
C SER A 160 -1.60 -11.44 -3.92
N ILE A 161 -2.58 -10.56 -3.77
CA ILE A 161 -3.82 -10.61 -4.55
C ILE A 161 -4.06 -9.33 -5.35
N LYS A 162 -4.74 -9.48 -6.48
CA LYS A 162 -5.26 -8.38 -7.31
C LYS A 162 -6.74 -8.62 -7.61
N SER A 163 -7.51 -7.54 -7.67
CA SER A 163 -8.88 -7.57 -8.19
C SER A 163 -8.90 -7.79 -9.71
N ASN A 164 -10.08 -8.09 -10.23
CA ASN A 164 -10.33 -7.92 -11.64
C ASN A 164 -10.08 -6.48 -12.07
N THR A 165 -9.67 -6.29 -13.33
CA THR A 165 -9.41 -4.96 -13.88
C THR A 165 -10.71 -4.20 -14.07
N ILE A 166 -10.80 -3.02 -13.48
CA ILE A 166 -11.81 -2.02 -13.79
C ILE A 166 -11.32 -1.25 -15.01
N SER A 167 -11.94 -1.49 -16.17
CA SER A 167 -11.48 -0.95 -17.45
C SER A 167 -11.52 0.58 -17.50
N THR A 168 -12.58 1.17 -16.92
CA THR A 168 -12.78 2.63 -16.87
C THR A 168 -13.47 3.02 -15.59
N LEU A 169 -13.15 4.20 -15.07
CA LEU A 169 -13.84 4.85 -13.96
C LEU A 169 -14.01 6.33 -14.34
N ASN A 170 -15.22 6.71 -14.73
CA ASN A 170 -15.55 8.07 -15.16
C ASN A 170 -15.62 9.05 -13.98
N PRO A 171 -15.48 10.37 -14.19
CA PRO A 171 -15.70 11.37 -13.17
C PRO A 171 -17.05 11.18 -12.44
N GLY A 172 -17.01 11.16 -11.11
CA GLY A 172 -18.17 10.92 -10.25
C GLY A 172 -18.62 9.45 -10.13
N GLU A 173 -18.12 8.56 -10.97
CA GLU A 173 -18.51 7.15 -10.96
C GLU A 173 -17.98 6.40 -9.75
N ILE A 174 -18.78 5.44 -9.25
CA ILE A 174 -18.42 4.50 -8.20
C ILE A 174 -18.46 3.10 -8.79
N LYS A 175 -17.38 2.32 -8.58
CA LYS A 175 -17.34 0.89 -8.94
C LYS A 175 -16.91 0.04 -7.77
N HIS A 176 -17.53 -1.13 -7.67
CA HIS A 176 -17.12 -2.15 -6.71
C HIS A 176 -15.92 -2.93 -7.22
N PHE A 177 -15.08 -3.36 -6.31
CA PHE A 177 -14.01 -4.31 -6.57
C PHE A 177 -14.06 -5.45 -5.55
N SER A 178 -13.49 -6.57 -5.94
CA SER A 178 -13.18 -7.66 -5.04
C SER A 178 -11.85 -8.30 -5.42
N ALA A 179 -11.12 -8.77 -4.42
CA ALA A 179 -9.89 -9.52 -4.58
C ALA A 179 -9.87 -10.67 -3.57
N ARG A 180 -9.54 -11.87 -4.03
CA ARG A 180 -9.63 -13.08 -3.22
C ARG A 180 -8.31 -13.81 -3.19
N PRO A 181 -7.89 -14.29 -2.00
CA PRO A 181 -6.78 -15.24 -1.90
C PRO A 181 -7.06 -16.52 -2.68
N ASP A 182 -6.01 -17.22 -3.06
CA ASP A 182 -6.18 -18.54 -3.67
C ASP A 182 -6.91 -19.48 -2.72
N TYR A 183 -7.77 -20.33 -3.27
CA TYR A 183 -8.61 -21.26 -2.48
C TYR A 183 -7.79 -22.21 -1.63
N ALA A 184 -6.58 -22.59 -2.08
CA ALA A 184 -5.70 -23.50 -1.32
C ALA A 184 -5.28 -22.93 0.04
N ILE A 185 -5.23 -21.61 0.17
CA ILE A 185 -4.74 -20.96 1.39
C ILE A 185 -5.78 -20.00 2.02
N ALA A 186 -6.92 -19.79 1.37
CA ALA A 186 -7.93 -18.82 1.79
C ALA A 186 -8.44 -19.06 3.22
N SER A 187 -8.53 -20.32 3.67
CA SER A 187 -8.94 -20.68 5.04
C SER A 187 -8.01 -20.10 6.10
N ASN A 188 -6.74 -19.89 5.76
CA ASN A 188 -5.71 -19.38 6.68
C ASN A 188 -5.65 -17.84 6.67
N ALA A 189 -6.31 -17.18 5.72
CA ALA A 189 -6.31 -15.72 5.64
C ALA A 189 -6.95 -15.12 6.88
N ASN A 190 -6.25 -14.17 7.51
CA ASN A 190 -6.69 -13.49 8.71
C ASN A 190 -6.88 -11.98 8.47
N TYR A 191 -5.98 -11.34 7.75
CA TYR A 191 -6.08 -9.93 7.42
C TYR A 191 -5.34 -9.59 6.11
N PHE A 192 -5.61 -8.39 5.59
CA PHE A 192 -4.95 -7.81 4.42
C PHE A 192 -4.05 -6.65 4.84
N SER A 193 -2.97 -6.44 4.12
CA SER A 193 -2.01 -5.35 4.33
C SER A 193 -1.46 -4.88 2.98
N CYS A 194 -0.59 -3.88 2.97
CA CYS A 194 0.03 -3.34 1.75
C CYS A 194 -0.99 -3.09 0.62
N ALA A 195 -2.20 -2.66 0.97
CA ALA A 195 -3.23 -2.48 -0.03
C ALA A 195 -3.07 -1.16 -0.76
N GLY A 196 -3.41 -1.20 -2.04
CA GLY A 196 -3.39 -0.04 -2.91
C GLY A 196 -4.12 -0.34 -4.21
N PHE A 197 -3.96 0.53 -5.19
CA PHE A 197 -4.48 0.29 -6.52
C PHE A 197 -3.54 0.86 -7.59
N ASN A 198 -3.71 0.36 -8.80
CA ASN A 198 -2.96 0.74 -9.97
C ASN A 198 -3.94 1.18 -11.09
N PRO A 199 -3.72 2.27 -11.83
CA PRO A 199 -2.54 3.15 -11.79
C PRO A 199 -2.46 3.95 -10.50
N ASN A 200 -1.24 4.09 -10.02
CA ASN A 200 -0.95 4.74 -8.76
C ASN A 200 -1.37 6.18 -8.73
N SER A 201 -1.81 6.53 -7.61
CA SER A 201 -1.95 7.80 -7.00
C SER A 201 -3.24 8.56 -7.28
N PRO A 202 -4.18 8.41 -6.41
CA PRO A 202 -5.21 9.40 -6.29
C PRO A 202 -4.65 10.61 -5.56
N ILE A 203 -4.74 11.75 -6.19
CA ILE A 203 -4.81 12.98 -5.45
C ILE A 203 -6.29 13.34 -5.38
N ASN A 204 -6.84 13.27 -4.20
CA ASN A 204 -8.14 13.83 -3.92
C ASN A 204 -8.01 15.32 -3.70
N THR A 205 -9.08 16.05 -3.81
CA THR A 205 -9.14 17.46 -3.42
C THR A 205 -9.98 17.58 -2.16
N LEU A 206 -9.43 18.24 -1.15
CA LEU A 206 -10.11 18.60 0.07
C LEU A 206 -10.58 20.04 -0.06
N ASP A 207 -11.86 20.27 0.18
CA ASP A 207 -12.41 21.62 0.24
C ASP A 207 -11.96 22.30 1.56
N LEU A 208 -11.23 23.38 1.42
CA LEU A 208 -10.74 24.21 2.54
C LEU A 208 -11.69 25.36 2.87
N GLY A 209 -12.82 25.47 2.17
CA GLY A 209 -13.71 26.60 2.21
C GLY A 209 -13.28 27.75 1.30
N ASN A 210 -14.18 28.70 1.07
CA ASN A 210 -13.94 29.89 0.26
C ASN A 210 -13.41 29.60 -1.17
N GLY A 211 -13.79 28.46 -1.76
CA GLY A 211 -13.37 28.04 -3.10
C GLY A 211 -11.91 27.61 -3.19
N LYS A 212 -11.24 27.36 -2.07
CA LYS A 212 -9.89 26.83 -2.02
C LYS A 212 -9.94 25.31 -1.91
N PHE A 213 -9.08 24.64 -2.68
CA PHE A 213 -8.96 23.19 -2.67
C PHE A 213 -7.51 22.76 -2.45
N LEU A 214 -7.31 21.79 -1.56
CA LEU A 214 -6.02 21.17 -1.32
C LEU A 214 -6.00 19.79 -1.96
N PRO A 215 -5.13 19.54 -2.93
CA PRO A 215 -4.92 18.17 -3.40
C PRO A 215 -4.29 17.32 -2.31
N TYR A 216 -4.78 16.07 -2.15
CA TYR A 216 -4.18 15.12 -1.20
C TYR A 216 -4.24 13.70 -1.74
N GLY A 217 -3.34 12.85 -1.26
CA GLY A 217 -3.40 11.41 -1.42
C GLY A 217 -3.59 10.75 -0.06
N LEU A 218 -4.47 9.76 0.01
CA LEU A 218 -4.66 8.94 1.20
C LEU A 218 -4.68 7.48 0.79
N GLU A 219 -3.79 6.70 1.36
CA GLU A 219 -3.76 5.26 1.15
C GLU A 219 -3.86 4.55 2.49
N SER A 220 -4.81 3.63 2.58
CA SER A 220 -5.10 2.89 3.79
C SER A 220 -5.77 1.57 3.48
N VAL A 221 -5.54 0.57 4.32
CA VAL A 221 -6.37 -0.64 4.41
C VAL A 221 -7.40 -0.53 5.55
N ALA A 222 -7.28 0.47 6.41
CA ALA A 222 -8.31 0.79 7.39
C ALA A 222 -9.55 1.37 6.69
N LYS A 223 -10.70 1.16 7.25
CA LYS A 223 -11.92 1.91 6.88
C LYS A 223 -11.75 3.34 7.33
N ILE A 224 -11.87 4.28 6.40
CA ILE A 224 -11.77 5.71 6.67
C ILE A 224 -13.17 6.32 6.62
N SER A 225 -13.51 7.09 7.64
CA SER A 225 -14.74 7.89 7.71
C SER A 225 -14.45 9.30 8.21
N ASP A 226 -15.43 10.20 8.07
CA ASP A 226 -15.40 11.56 8.59
C ASP A 226 -14.17 12.38 8.16
N PHE A 227 -13.67 12.11 6.94
CA PHE A 227 -12.51 12.80 6.40
C PHE A 227 -12.86 14.25 6.04
N GLY A 228 -12.17 15.20 6.66
CA GLY A 228 -12.44 16.61 6.45
C GLY A 228 -11.32 17.53 6.92
N TYR A 229 -11.43 18.79 6.52
CA TYR A 229 -10.56 19.88 6.98
C TYR A 229 -11.29 20.77 7.96
N ASN A 230 -10.60 21.16 9.02
CA ASN A 230 -11.08 22.12 10.00
C ASN A 230 -10.20 23.38 9.94
N GLU A 231 -10.79 24.49 9.46
CA GLU A 231 -10.09 25.76 9.30
C GLU A 231 -9.64 26.34 10.65
N SER A 232 -10.45 26.18 11.71
CA SER A 232 -10.14 26.78 13.03
C SER A 232 -8.93 26.14 13.71
N THR A 233 -8.61 24.90 13.37
CA THR A 233 -7.46 24.15 13.92
C THR A 233 -6.38 23.88 12.87
N ASP A 234 -6.54 24.41 11.66
CA ASP A 234 -5.67 24.16 10.51
C ASP A 234 -5.27 22.68 10.41
N SER A 235 -6.28 21.81 10.40
CA SER A 235 -6.03 20.37 10.45
C SER A 235 -6.95 19.54 9.55
N ILE A 236 -6.39 18.47 9.00
CA ILE A 236 -7.16 17.35 8.44
C ILE A 236 -7.47 16.39 9.57
N SER A 237 -8.72 15.94 9.65
CA SER A 237 -9.14 14.91 10.60
C SER A 237 -9.94 13.82 9.91
N PHE A 238 -9.85 12.59 10.41
CA PHE A 238 -10.62 11.44 9.97
C PHE A 238 -10.65 10.36 11.05
N THR A 239 -11.61 9.47 10.94
CA THR A 239 -11.67 8.25 11.74
C THR A 239 -11.11 7.10 10.92
N ALA A 240 -10.23 6.30 11.53
CA ALA A 240 -9.65 5.10 10.93
C ALA A 240 -10.00 3.88 11.79
N ASP A 241 -10.74 2.93 11.22
CA ASP A 241 -11.08 1.66 11.87
C ASP A 241 -10.21 0.55 11.25
N HIS A 242 -9.19 0.14 12.01
CA HIS A 242 -8.20 -0.82 11.54
C HIS A 242 -8.48 -2.22 12.10
N TYR A 243 -8.89 -3.12 11.24
CA TYR A 243 -9.26 -4.51 11.56
C TYR A 243 -8.06 -5.43 11.79
N ASN A 244 -6.86 -5.05 11.31
CA ASN A 244 -5.65 -5.85 11.49
C ASN A 244 -5.24 -5.86 12.97
N PRO A 245 -5.11 -7.05 13.61
CA PRO A 245 -4.73 -7.14 15.03
C PRO A 245 -3.32 -6.60 15.33
N LEU A 246 -2.49 -6.41 14.32
CA LEU A 246 -1.15 -5.80 14.44
C LEU A 246 -1.16 -4.28 14.15
N GLY A 247 -2.33 -3.72 13.82
CA GLY A 247 -2.42 -2.37 13.32
C GLY A 247 -1.94 -2.25 11.86
N GLY A 248 -1.74 -1.05 11.39
CA GLY A 248 -1.27 -0.80 10.02
C GLY A 248 -0.89 0.65 9.78
N ILE A 249 -0.39 0.93 8.60
CA ILE A 249 0.06 2.27 8.22
C ILE A 249 -0.96 2.91 7.29
N ILE A 250 -1.33 4.14 7.62
CA ILE A 250 -2.02 5.06 6.72
C ILE A 250 -0.98 6.04 6.18
N THR A 251 -0.95 6.23 4.87
CA THR A 251 -0.10 7.22 4.24
C THR A 251 -0.95 8.39 3.76
N LEU A 252 -0.67 9.58 4.30
CA LEU A 252 -1.21 10.84 3.83
C LEU A 252 -0.13 11.60 3.06
N LYS A 253 -0.49 12.10 1.87
CA LYS A 253 0.37 12.87 0.99
C LYS A 253 -0.29 14.19 0.67
N ILE A 254 0.39 15.30 0.93
CA ILE A 254 -0.09 16.65 0.64
C ILE A 254 1.01 17.47 -0.08
N PRO A 255 0.65 18.45 -0.93
CA PRO A 255 1.66 19.32 -1.52
C PRO A 255 2.35 20.15 -0.44
N GLN A 256 3.62 20.41 -0.65
CA GLN A 256 4.35 21.37 0.17
C GLN A 256 3.94 22.77 -0.25
N LEU A 257 3.23 23.47 0.62
CA LEU A 257 2.76 24.83 0.34
C LEU A 257 3.77 25.91 0.76
N ASN A 258 4.59 25.65 1.78
CA ASN A 258 5.61 26.56 2.32
C ASN A 258 6.89 25.83 2.70
N ASN A 259 8.01 26.53 2.83
CA ASN A 259 9.32 25.93 3.16
C ASN A 259 9.46 25.45 4.61
N SER A 260 8.50 25.69 5.47
CA SER A 260 8.54 25.38 6.91
C SER A 260 7.29 24.64 7.38
N HIS A 261 6.97 23.51 6.75
CA HIS A 261 5.88 22.67 7.23
C HIS A 261 6.34 21.80 8.40
N ASN A 262 5.87 22.14 9.59
CA ASN A 262 5.92 21.28 10.76
C ASN A 262 4.52 20.68 10.96
N LEU A 263 4.25 19.56 10.31
CA LEU A 263 3.03 18.81 10.59
C LEU A 263 3.11 18.23 12.00
N THR A 264 2.00 18.27 12.71
CA THR A 264 1.85 17.59 14.00
C THR A 264 0.71 16.59 13.89
N ILE A 265 0.97 15.35 14.23
CA ILE A 265 -0.01 14.27 14.14
C ILE A 265 -0.52 13.92 15.53
N PHE A 266 -1.81 13.73 15.63
CA PHE A 266 -2.50 13.33 16.85
C PHE A 266 -3.29 12.05 16.55
N LEU A 267 -3.17 11.09 17.44
CA LEU A 267 -4.01 9.91 17.51
C LEU A 267 -4.82 9.97 18.80
N ASP A 268 -6.14 9.96 18.70
CA ASP A 268 -7.07 10.11 19.84
C ASP A 268 -6.73 11.33 20.72
N ASN A 269 -6.38 12.44 20.07
CA ASN A 269 -5.92 13.70 20.67
C ASN A 269 -4.57 13.65 21.40
N LEU A 270 -3.85 12.54 21.35
CA LEU A 270 -2.49 12.43 21.86
C LEU A 270 -1.50 12.68 20.74
N GLY A 271 -0.54 13.58 20.95
CA GLY A 271 0.54 13.82 19.99
C GLY A 271 1.37 12.56 19.79
N VAL A 272 1.52 12.15 18.54
CA VAL A 272 2.32 10.96 18.17
C VAL A 272 3.74 11.42 17.89
N GLN A 273 4.72 10.76 18.49
CA GLN A 273 6.15 10.98 18.21
C GLN A 273 6.66 9.78 17.41
N ASN A 274 7.48 10.00 16.40
CA ASN A 274 8.10 9.01 15.51
C ASN A 274 7.34 8.68 14.21
N GLU A 275 6.62 9.64 13.68
CA GLU A 275 6.12 9.47 12.32
C GLU A 275 7.25 9.66 11.32
N GLN A 276 7.17 8.87 10.25
CA GLN A 276 8.03 9.09 9.09
C GLN A 276 7.41 10.22 8.26
N ILE A 277 7.91 11.43 8.42
CA ILE A 277 7.57 12.55 7.55
C ILE A 277 8.70 12.73 6.55
N THR A 278 8.40 12.52 5.28
CA THR A 278 9.34 12.76 4.19
C THR A 278 8.89 13.95 3.37
N ASN A 279 9.84 14.81 3.02
CA ASN A 279 9.59 16.00 2.23
C ASN A 279 10.57 16.05 1.05
N ASN A 280 10.04 16.00 -0.18
CA ASN A 280 10.85 16.03 -1.41
C ASN A 280 10.87 17.42 -2.09
N GLY A 281 10.51 18.47 -1.37
CA GLY A 281 10.45 19.84 -1.88
C GLY A 281 9.19 20.18 -2.71
N LYS A 282 8.32 19.20 -2.98
CA LYS A 282 7.04 19.38 -3.69
C LYS A 282 5.87 18.77 -2.93
N THR A 283 6.12 17.71 -2.21
CA THR A 283 5.12 16.93 -1.50
C THR A 283 5.65 16.52 -0.15
N ILE A 284 4.79 16.57 0.85
CA ILE A 284 5.02 16.00 2.16
C ILE A 284 4.25 14.69 2.21
N THR A 285 4.93 13.62 2.55
CA THR A 285 4.34 12.30 2.77
C THR A 285 4.51 11.95 4.24
N THR A 286 3.42 11.58 4.89
CA THR A 286 3.46 11.13 6.28
C THR A 286 2.86 9.73 6.40
N ASN A 287 3.58 8.84 7.06
CA ASN A 287 3.15 7.49 7.40
C ASN A 287 2.72 7.46 8.86
N ILE A 288 1.46 7.17 9.10
CA ILE A 288 0.83 7.20 10.42
C ILE A 288 0.50 5.76 10.81
N PHE A 289 1.12 5.25 11.87
CA PHE A 289 0.76 3.94 12.39
C PHE A 289 -0.55 4.05 13.18
N ILE A 290 -1.52 3.20 12.81
CA ILE A 290 -2.82 3.09 13.47
C ILE A 290 -2.87 1.74 14.20
N PRO A 291 -3.07 1.72 15.50
CA PRO A 291 -3.34 0.49 16.24
C PRO A 291 -4.63 -0.22 15.77
N PRO A 292 -4.89 -1.46 16.20
CA PRO A 292 -6.17 -2.13 15.93
C PRO A 292 -7.36 -1.36 16.50
N ASN A 293 -8.51 -1.48 15.85
CA ASN A 293 -9.78 -0.84 16.16
C ASN A 293 -9.89 0.60 15.63
N GLU A 294 -10.90 1.31 16.13
CA GLU A 294 -11.26 2.65 15.70
C GLU A 294 -10.44 3.71 16.44
N HIS A 295 -9.82 4.62 15.68
CA HIS A 295 -9.03 5.72 16.18
C HIS A 295 -9.33 7.00 15.42
N THR A 296 -9.28 8.13 16.10
CA THR A 296 -9.37 9.45 15.47
C THR A 296 -7.96 9.94 15.13
N VAL A 297 -7.74 10.27 13.86
CA VAL A 297 -6.49 10.85 13.37
C VAL A 297 -6.69 12.32 13.09
N ARG A 298 -5.76 13.17 13.54
CA ARG A 298 -5.73 14.60 13.22
C ARG A 298 -4.32 15.01 12.83
N VAL A 299 -4.18 15.62 11.67
CA VAL A 299 -2.91 16.14 11.13
C VAL A 299 -3.04 17.66 11.07
N ALA A 300 -2.33 18.37 11.94
CA ALA A 300 -2.38 19.82 12.07
C ALA A 300 -1.19 20.50 11.38
N GLY A 301 -1.32 21.78 11.05
CA GLY A 301 -0.31 22.59 10.39
C GLY A 301 -0.36 22.48 8.86
N ILE A 302 -1.55 22.23 8.30
CA ILE A 302 -1.75 21.99 6.87
C ILE A 302 -1.41 23.21 6.03
N LEU A 303 -1.90 24.38 6.44
CA LEU A 303 -1.69 25.64 5.72
C LEU A 303 -0.64 26.52 6.39
N ASN A 304 -0.25 26.20 7.65
CA ASN A 304 0.62 27.05 8.47
C ASN A 304 0.16 28.52 8.44
N HIS A 305 -1.03 28.77 8.95
CA HIS A 305 -1.45 30.12 9.25
C HIS A 305 -0.61 30.61 10.45
N SER A 306 0.45 31.33 10.17
CA SER A 306 1.19 32.14 11.13
C SER A 306 0.51 33.50 11.32
#